data_a85995aee962595f7dbb9eac715b97a7
#
_entry.id   a85995aee962595f7dbb9eac715b97a7
#
_cell.length_a   1.000
_cell.length_b   1.000
_cell.length_c   1.000
_cell.angle_alpha   90.00
_cell.angle_beta   90.00
_cell.angle_gamma   90.00
#
_symmetry.space_group_name_H-M   'P 1'
#
loop_
_entity.id
_entity.type
_entity.pdbx_description
1 polymer ?
#
loop_
_entity_poly.entity_id
_entity_poly.type
_entity_poly.pdbx_seq_one_letter_code
_entity_poly.pdbx_strand_id
1 'polypeptide(L)'
;MKYILAILVLLMVACKPDKKYHASEKLQSGSAAIKDIVAFQKELDATFKNPNSSPLPDRFRKDFEGLDFFAPDTTYVVKARFERTPDAVPFLMPSTTDEKTREIVYGIAHFQLNGVEHQLEIYQSLDLISQKQYRDYLFLPFLDETNGAETYGGGRYIDLTIPEGDTITIDFNKAYNPYCVYNKKYSCPLVPRQNYLRTSVRAGVKAFVKD
;
A
#
# COMPACT_ATOMS: atom_id res chain seq x y z
N MET A 1 38.18 -57.05 -24.22
CA MET A 1 37.48 -56.58 -23.02
C MET A 1 37.64 -55.05 -23.03
N LYS A 2 36.56 -54.34 -23.46
CA LYS A 2 36.54 -52.87 -23.53
C LYS A 2 35.76 -52.33 -22.33
N TYR A 3 36.39 -51.62 -21.44
CA TYR A 3 35.75 -50.96 -20.34
C TYR A 3 35.18 -49.63 -20.83
N ILE A 4 33.82 -49.53 -20.84
CA ILE A 4 33.12 -48.27 -21.09
C ILE A 4 33.01 -47.54 -19.78
N LEU A 5 33.74 -46.43 -19.65
CA LEU A 5 33.68 -45.52 -18.50
C LEU A 5 32.48 -44.59 -18.68
N ALA A 6 31.40 -44.82 -17.95
CA ALA A 6 30.22 -43.96 -17.94
C ALA A 6 30.52 -42.73 -17.04
N ILE A 7 30.72 -41.59 -17.65
CA ILE A 7 30.86 -40.32 -16.94
C ILE A 7 29.43 -39.85 -16.58
N LEU A 8 29.08 -39.92 -15.30
CA LEU A 8 27.84 -39.37 -14.74
C LEU A 8 28.01 -37.88 -14.58
N VAL A 9 27.47 -37.09 -15.50
CA VAL A 9 27.42 -35.62 -15.37
C VAL A 9 26.31 -35.28 -14.39
N LEU A 10 26.72 -34.91 -13.17
CA LEU A 10 25.80 -34.41 -12.14
C LEU A 10 25.40 -32.96 -12.50
N LEU A 11 24.23 -32.78 -13.10
CA LEU A 11 23.63 -31.47 -13.32
C LEU A 11 23.24 -30.88 -11.94
N MET A 12 24.08 -30.04 -11.40
CA MET A 12 23.77 -29.19 -10.26
C MET A 12 22.73 -28.16 -10.74
N VAL A 13 21.45 -28.43 -10.50
CA VAL A 13 20.40 -27.43 -10.61
C VAL A 13 20.61 -26.47 -9.43
N ALA A 14 21.29 -25.37 -9.68
CA ALA A 14 21.37 -24.26 -8.75
C ALA A 14 19.99 -23.61 -8.69
N CYS A 15 19.21 -23.95 -7.66
CA CYS A 15 18.04 -23.14 -7.27
C CYS A 15 18.55 -21.75 -6.96
N LYS A 16 18.28 -20.78 -7.85
CA LYS A 16 18.46 -19.37 -7.51
C LYS A 16 17.44 -19.07 -6.41
N PRO A 17 17.85 -18.40 -5.31
CA PRO A 17 16.89 -17.96 -4.30
C PRO A 17 15.87 -17.06 -4.98
N ASP A 18 14.59 -17.28 -4.67
CA ASP A 18 13.50 -16.43 -5.15
C ASP A 18 13.83 -14.97 -4.85
N LYS A 19 13.83 -14.14 -5.90
CA LYS A 19 14.10 -12.72 -5.74
C LYS A 19 13.03 -12.11 -4.83
N LYS A 20 13.45 -11.37 -3.81
CA LYS A 20 12.57 -10.62 -2.90
C LYS A 20 11.65 -9.63 -3.61
N TYR A 21 11.99 -9.26 -4.84
CA TYR A 21 11.34 -8.24 -5.64
C TYR A 21 11.16 -8.75 -7.06
N HIS A 22 9.95 -8.61 -7.59
CA HIS A 22 9.65 -8.97 -8.96
C HIS A 22 9.98 -7.80 -9.90
N ALA A 23 10.70 -8.06 -10.98
CA ALA A 23 10.87 -7.06 -12.03
C ALA A 23 9.50 -6.75 -12.64
N SER A 24 9.09 -5.47 -12.65
CA SER A 24 7.85 -5.05 -13.28
C SER A 24 7.83 -5.49 -14.74
N GLU A 25 6.87 -6.34 -15.12
CA GLU A 25 6.62 -6.68 -16.51
C GLU A 25 6.42 -5.40 -17.33
N LYS A 26 6.94 -5.37 -18.56
CA LYS A 26 6.77 -4.25 -19.50
C LYS A 26 5.27 -4.08 -19.78
N LEU A 27 4.63 -3.13 -19.10
CA LEU A 27 3.26 -2.75 -19.35
C LEU A 27 3.15 -2.13 -20.75
N GLN A 28 2.34 -2.74 -21.61
CA GLN A 28 1.94 -2.18 -22.91
C GLN A 28 1.24 -0.82 -22.66
N SER A 29 1.28 0.07 -23.65
CA SER A 29 0.76 1.44 -23.60
C SER A 29 -0.70 1.48 -23.11
N GLY A 30 -0.86 1.60 -21.80
CA GLY A 30 -2.16 1.62 -21.14
C GLY A 30 -2.86 2.97 -21.21
N SER A 31 -4.12 3.01 -20.79
CA SER A 31 -4.89 4.24 -20.61
C SER A 31 -4.14 5.25 -19.72
N ALA A 32 -4.55 6.52 -19.72
CA ALA A 32 -3.95 7.55 -18.86
C ALA A 32 -3.94 7.12 -17.38
N ALA A 33 -5.00 6.43 -16.93
CA ALA A 33 -5.08 5.90 -15.57
C ALA A 33 -4.00 4.84 -15.26
N ILE A 34 -3.71 3.92 -16.18
CA ILE A 34 -2.62 2.93 -16.01
C ILE A 34 -1.27 3.64 -15.92
N LYS A 35 -1.04 4.67 -16.74
CA LYS A 35 0.21 5.45 -16.69
C LYS A 35 0.40 6.15 -15.35
N ASP A 36 -0.67 6.70 -14.79
CA ASP A 36 -0.67 7.37 -13.48
C ASP A 36 -0.35 6.37 -12.34
N ILE A 37 -0.97 5.19 -12.37
CA ILE A 37 -0.68 4.11 -11.41
C ILE A 37 0.80 3.70 -11.47
N VAL A 38 1.32 3.46 -12.69
CA VAL A 38 2.73 3.07 -12.89
C VAL A 38 3.68 4.18 -12.45
N ALA A 39 3.32 5.46 -12.69
CA ALA A 39 4.12 6.60 -12.23
C ALA A 39 4.20 6.63 -10.70
N PHE A 40 3.08 6.45 -10.00
CA PHE A 40 3.04 6.36 -8.54
C PHE A 40 3.91 5.21 -8.00
N GLN A 41 3.81 4.01 -8.58
CA GLN A 41 4.62 2.85 -8.17
C GLN A 41 6.12 3.13 -8.32
N LYS A 42 6.53 3.75 -9.43
CA LYS A 42 7.92 4.17 -9.67
C LYS A 42 8.41 5.23 -8.68
N GLU A 43 7.57 6.19 -8.34
CA GLU A 43 7.89 7.24 -7.37
C GLU A 43 8.06 6.65 -5.97
N LEU A 44 7.19 5.70 -5.59
CA LEU A 44 7.31 4.99 -4.33
C LEU A 44 8.61 4.17 -4.28
N ASP A 45 8.96 3.44 -5.34
CA ASP A 45 10.23 2.72 -5.46
C ASP A 45 11.44 3.67 -5.37
N ALA A 46 11.37 4.83 -6.02
CA ALA A 46 12.42 5.85 -5.95
C ALA A 46 12.60 6.38 -4.52
N THR A 47 11.49 6.59 -3.79
CA THR A 47 11.51 6.98 -2.37
C THR A 47 12.21 5.92 -1.52
N PHE A 48 11.93 4.64 -1.75
CA PHE A 48 12.57 3.53 -1.04
C PHE A 48 14.04 3.35 -1.36
N LYS A 49 14.48 3.69 -2.56
CA LYS A 49 15.90 3.68 -2.98
C LYS A 49 16.71 4.84 -2.40
N ASN A 50 16.07 5.98 -2.18
CA ASN A 50 16.75 7.20 -1.75
C ASN A 50 17.18 7.11 -0.27
N PRO A 51 18.48 7.25 0.06
CA PRO A 51 18.98 7.14 1.43
C PRO A 51 18.37 8.17 2.39
N ASN A 52 17.89 9.31 1.89
CA ASN A 52 17.36 10.40 2.71
C ASN A 52 15.86 10.23 3.05
N SER A 53 15.12 9.44 2.27
CA SER A 53 13.67 9.24 2.44
C SER A 53 13.25 7.79 2.68
N SER A 54 14.17 6.83 2.46
CA SER A 54 13.87 5.41 2.55
C SER A 54 13.42 4.99 3.96
N PRO A 55 12.31 4.26 4.09
CA PRO A 55 11.96 3.61 5.35
C PRO A 55 12.82 2.37 5.64
N LEU A 56 13.51 1.83 4.62
CA LEU A 56 14.35 0.65 4.78
C LEU A 56 15.62 0.96 5.58
N PRO A 57 16.04 0.07 6.48
CA PRO A 57 17.41 0.09 6.98
C PRO A 57 18.44 -0.03 5.83
N ASP A 58 19.58 0.63 5.95
CA ASP A 58 20.62 0.66 4.91
C ASP A 58 21.03 -0.73 4.38
N ARG A 59 21.09 -1.71 5.26
CA ARG A 59 21.41 -3.10 4.91
C ARG A 59 20.45 -3.73 3.91
N PHE A 60 19.16 -3.30 3.91
CA PHE A 60 18.14 -3.78 2.97
C PHE A 60 17.97 -2.82 1.78
N ARG A 61 18.24 -1.53 1.99
CA ARG A 61 18.09 -0.52 0.93
C ARG A 61 19.12 -0.71 -0.19
N LYS A 62 20.35 -1.14 0.13
CA LYS A 62 21.43 -1.30 -0.87
C LYS A 62 21.08 -2.32 -1.95
N ASP A 63 20.35 -3.37 -1.57
CA ASP A 63 19.97 -4.46 -2.47
C ASP A 63 18.48 -4.35 -2.90
N PHE A 64 17.85 -3.21 -2.60
CA PHE A 64 16.44 -2.99 -2.93
C PHE A 64 16.27 -2.78 -4.45
N GLU A 65 15.54 -3.68 -5.12
CA GLU A 65 15.24 -3.59 -6.56
C GLU A 65 13.89 -2.89 -6.82
N GLY A 66 12.92 -3.03 -5.93
CA GLY A 66 11.57 -2.45 -6.02
C GLY A 66 10.61 -3.13 -5.04
N LEU A 67 9.46 -2.53 -4.82
CA LEU A 67 8.35 -3.13 -4.08
C LEU A 67 7.61 -4.13 -5.00
N ASP A 68 7.00 -5.15 -4.40
CA ASP A 68 6.10 -6.04 -5.13
C ASP A 68 4.69 -5.43 -5.14
N PHE A 69 4.14 -5.22 -6.33
CA PHE A 69 2.80 -4.69 -6.54
C PHE A 69 1.92 -5.71 -7.26
N PHE A 70 0.63 -5.61 -7.08
CA PHE A 70 -0.32 -6.21 -8.01
C PHE A 70 -0.22 -5.48 -9.36
N ALA A 71 -0.56 -6.18 -10.45
CA ALA A 71 -0.66 -5.55 -11.76
C ALA A 71 -1.67 -4.38 -11.71
N PRO A 72 -1.37 -3.23 -12.33
CA PRO A 72 -2.30 -2.11 -12.40
C PRO A 72 -3.65 -2.52 -12.99
N ASP A 73 -4.72 -2.23 -12.27
CA ASP A 73 -6.09 -2.57 -12.65
C ASP A 73 -7.03 -1.39 -12.36
N THR A 74 -7.59 -0.80 -13.41
CA THR A 74 -8.48 0.36 -13.31
C THR A 74 -9.84 0.04 -12.69
N THR A 75 -10.22 -1.24 -12.56
CA THR A 75 -11.44 -1.64 -11.84
C THR A 75 -11.35 -1.33 -10.35
N TYR A 76 -10.15 -1.17 -9.82
CA TYR A 76 -9.87 -0.73 -8.46
C TYR A 76 -9.72 0.80 -8.31
N VAL A 77 -10.06 1.58 -9.34
CA VAL A 77 -10.20 3.05 -9.26
C VAL A 77 -11.68 3.36 -9.11
N VAL A 78 -12.13 3.73 -7.93
CA VAL A 78 -13.54 3.94 -7.63
C VAL A 78 -13.84 5.43 -7.39
N LYS A 79 -14.99 5.90 -7.92
CA LYS A 79 -15.56 7.19 -7.57
C LYS A 79 -16.57 6.96 -6.46
N ALA A 80 -16.26 7.44 -5.26
CA ALA A 80 -17.10 7.31 -4.07
C ALA A 80 -17.92 8.59 -3.86
N ARG A 81 -19.20 8.44 -3.48
CA ARG A 81 -19.95 9.53 -2.88
C ARG A 81 -19.31 9.84 -1.53
N PHE A 82 -18.95 11.08 -1.34
CA PHE A 82 -18.24 11.54 -0.15
C PHE A 82 -19.19 12.33 0.77
N GLU A 83 -19.45 11.79 1.94
CA GLU A 83 -20.28 12.38 2.96
C GLU A 83 -19.43 12.98 4.07
N ARG A 84 -19.49 14.31 4.24
CA ARG A 84 -18.77 15.04 5.29
C ARG A 84 -19.38 14.77 6.66
N THR A 85 -18.51 14.73 7.66
CA THR A 85 -18.90 14.52 9.07
C THR A 85 -18.45 15.71 9.94
N PRO A 86 -19.01 16.92 9.75
CA PRO A 86 -18.54 18.14 10.40
C PRO A 86 -18.64 18.11 11.93
N ASP A 87 -19.56 17.32 12.47
CA ASP A 87 -19.79 17.20 13.92
C ASP A 87 -19.04 16.01 14.55
N ALA A 88 -18.14 15.36 13.81
CA ALA A 88 -17.38 14.23 14.33
C ALA A 88 -16.46 14.68 15.47
N VAL A 89 -16.39 13.87 16.54
CA VAL A 89 -15.57 14.16 17.71
C VAL A 89 -14.14 13.66 17.46
N PRO A 90 -13.11 14.49 17.74
CA PRO A 90 -11.71 14.04 17.70
C PRO A 90 -11.45 12.86 18.64
N PHE A 91 -10.60 11.95 18.21
CA PHE A 91 -10.19 10.79 18.99
C PHE A 91 -8.68 10.53 18.87
N LEU A 92 -8.16 9.70 19.77
CA LEU A 92 -6.77 9.24 19.71
C LEU A 92 -6.71 7.94 18.93
N MET A 93 -6.13 7.98 17.71
CA MET A 93 -5.91 6.80 16.90
C MET A 93 -4.74 6.00 17.48
N PRO A 94 -4.93 4.73 17.84
CA PRO A 94 -3.85 3.88 18.34
C PRO A 94 -2.85 3.59 17.23
N SER A 95 -1.59 3.29 17.60
CA SER A 95 -0.53 2.93 16.67
C SER A 95 0.14 1.60 17.05
N THR A 96 1.13 1.21 16.29
CA THR A 96 1.98 0.03 16.55
C THR A 96 2.94 0.23 17.73
N THR A 97 2.96 1.42 18.34
CA THR A 97 3.71 1.77 19.55
C THR A 97 2.76 2.40 20.57
N ASP A 98 3.30 3.00 21.66
CA ASP A 98 2.49 3.73 22.64
C ASP A 98 2.10 5.14 22.14
N GLU A 99 2.65 5.59 21.01
CA GLU A 99 2.29 6.88 20.39
C GLU A 99 0.87 6.82 19.84
N LYS A 100 0.18 7.96 19.93
CA LYS A 100 -1.18 8.15 19.39
C LYS A 100 -1.24 9.47 18.66
N THR A 101 -1.98 9.52 17.56
CA THR A 101 -2.27 10.74 16.81
C THR A 101 -3.70 11.19 17.05
N ARG A 102 -3.93 12.50 17.04
CA ARG A 102 -5.29 13.05 17.16
C ARG A 102 -5.92 13.14 15.79
N GLU A 103 -6.90 12.29 15.58
CA GLU A 103 -7.63 12.18 14.31
C GLU A 103 -9.08 12.59 14.46
N ILE A 104 -9.66 13.00 13.34
CA ILE A 104 -11.10 13.19 13.20
C ILE A 104 -11.57 12.38 12.00
N VAL A 105 -12.76 11.77 12.06
CA VAL A 105 -13.43 11.26 10.86
C VAL A 105 -13.84 12.47 10.04
N TYR A 106 -13.14 12.74 8.96
CA TYR A 106 -13.39 13.91 8.10
C TYR A 106 -14.60 13.70 7.20
N GLY A 107 -14.87 12.45 6.85
CA GLY A 107 -16.01 12.05 6.06
C GLY A 107 -16.04 10.55 5.80
N ILE A 108 -17.10 10.08 5.18
CA ILE A 108 -17.32 8.69 4.83
C ILE A 108 -17.44 8.59 3.31
N ALA A 109 -16.64 7.69 2.71
CA ALA A 109 -16.73 7.35 1.30
C ALA A 109 -17.65 6.15 1.11
N HIS A 110 -18.68 6.30 0.27
CA HIS A 110 -19.62 5.24 -0.12
C HIS A 110 -19.40 4.88 -1.58
N PHE A 111 -19.14 3.62 -1.88
CA PHE A 111 -18.78 3.17 -3.23
C PHE A 111 -19.17 1.72 -3.48
N GLN A 112 -19.19 1.34 -4.75
CA GLN A 112 -19.29 -0.06 -5.16
C GLN A 112 -17.93 -0.59 -5.57
N LEU A 113 -17.59 -1.79 -5.11
CA LEU A 113 -16.43 -2.54 -5.55
C LEU A 113 -16.85 -4.00 -5.77
N ASN A 114 -16.53 -4.55 -6.95
CA ASN A 114 -16.95 -5.92 -7.34
C ASN A 114 -18.47 -6.15 -7.24
N GLY A 115 -19.27 -5.12 -7.48
CA GLY A 115 -20.74 -5.19 -7.42
C GLY A 115 -21.32 -5.16 -6.00
N VAL A 116 -20.52 -4.96 -4.98
CA VAL A 116 -20.93 -4.87 -3.57
C VAL A 116 -20.75 -3.44 -3.07
N GLU A 117 -21.72 -2.95 -2.31
CA GLU A 117 -21.66 -1.66 -1.64
C GLU A 117 -20.71 -1.72 -0.44
N HIS A 118 -19.86 -0.71 -0.35
CA HIS A 118 -18.89 -0.54 0.73
C HIS A 118 -18.89 0.89 1.24
N GLN A 119 -18.39 1.06 2.45
CA GLN A 119 -18.08 2.36 3.01
C GLN A 119 -16.74 2.33 3.76
N LEU A 120 -16.02 3.44 3.74
CA LEU A 120 -14.79 3.64 4.50
C LEU A 120 -14.78 5.03 5.13
N GLU A 121 -14.38 5.10 6.39
CA GLU A 121 -14.09 6.38 7.04
C GLU A 121 -12.75 6.93 6.55
N ILE A 122 -12.74 8.22 6.24
CA ILE A 122 -11.55 8.96 5.82
C ILE A 122 -11.20 9.93 6.95
N TYR A 123 -9.93 9.92 7.36
CA TYR A 123 -9.46 10.64 8.52
C TYR A 123 -8.66 11.88 8.15
N GLN A 124 -8.64 12.87 9.04
CA GLN A 124 -7.74 14.00 8.99
C GLN A 124 -7.02 14.14 10.33
N SER A 125 -5.69 14.26 10.27
CA SER A 125 -4.88 14.45 11.46
C SER A 125 -4.91 15.89 11.93
N LEU A 126 -5.40 16.12 13.14
CA LEU A 126 -5.41 17.42 13.79
C LEU A 126 -4.01 17.91 14.18
N ASP A 127 -3.05 16.98 14.26
CA ASP A 127 -1.65 17.32 14.56
C ASP A 127 -0.89 17.78 13.29
N LEU A 128 -1.33 17.35 12.10
CA LEU A 128 -0.68 17.70 10.83
C LEU A 128 -1.26 18.96 10.16
N ILE A 129 -2.55 19.26 10.30
CA ILE A 129 -3.22 20.34 9.58
C ILE A 129 -2.67 21.74 9.91
N SER A 130 -1.94 21.90 11.02
CA SER A 130 -1.22 23.14 11.34
C SER A 130 -0.09 23.43 10.35
N GLN A 131 0.42 22.42 9.68
CA GLN A 131 1.48 22.52 8.66
C GLN A 131 0.85 22.73 7.29
N LYS A 132 1.29 23.77 6.56
CA LYS A 132 0.68 24.19 5.28
C LYS A 132 0.56 23.06 4.25
N GLN A 133 1.56 22.19 4.16
CA GLN A 133 1.60 21.08 3.18
C GLN A 133 0.58 19.97 3.49
N TYR A 134 0.06 19.87 4.71
CA TYR A 134 -0.91 18.84 5.11
C TYR A 134 -2.32 19.38 5.33
N ARG A 135 -2.59 20.64 5.00
CA ARG A 135 -3.89 21.27 5.24
C ARG A 135 -5.04 20.54 4.55
N ASP A 136 -4.80 20.07 3.34
CA ASP A 136 -5.79 19.36 2.51
C ASP A 136 -5.55 17.84 2.50
N TYR A 137 -4.63 17.35 3.32
CA TYR A 137 -4.30 15.93 3.41
C TYR A 137 -5.38 15.16 4.14
N LEU A 138 -5.74 14.02 3.58
CA LEU A 138 -6.65 13.04 4.15
C LEU A 138 -5.98 11.65 4.16
N PHE A 139 -6.27 10.88 5.17
CA PHE A 139 -5.71 9.57 5.42
C PHE A 139 -6.78 8.49 5.35
N LEU A 140 -6.58 7.48 4.50
CA LEU A 140 -7.47 6.35 4.34
C LEU A 140 -6.74 5.03 4.66
N PRO A 141 -6.74 4.59 5.92
CA PRO A 141 -6.30 3.26 6.29
C PRO A 141 -7.43 2.25 6.06
N PHE A 142 -7.12 1.06 5.53
CA PHE A 142 -8.12 0.01 5.32
C PHE A 142 -7.55 -1.39 5.49
N LEU A 143 -8.43 -2.32 5.84
CA LEU A 143 -8.22 -3.75 5.82
C LEU A 143 -9.08 -4.38 4.73
N ASP A 144 -8.63 -5.50 4.19
CA ASP A 144 -9.36 -6.30 3.21
C ASP A 144 -9.01 -7.80 3.33
N GLU A 145 -9.68 -8.66 2.59
CA GLU A 145 -9.50 -10.12 2.69
C GLU A 145 -8.15 -10.63 2.18
N THR A 146 -7.31 -9.79 1.56
CA THR A 146 -5.95 -10.17 1.15
C THR A 146 -4.95 -10.09 2.31
N ASN A 147 -5.31 -9.42 3.41
CA ASN A 147 -4.41 -9.17 4.53
C ASN A 147 -3.97 -10.46 5.23
N GLY A 148 -2.67 -10.57 5.46
CA GLY A 148 -2.04 -11.74 6.08
C GLY A 148 -1.76 -12.90 5.13
N ALA A 149 -2.25 -12.82 3.88
CA ALA A 149 -1.97 -13.79 2.82
C ALA A 149 -1.18 -13.16 1.67
N GLU A 150 -1.78 -12.23 0.92
CA GLU A 150 -1.18 -11.58 -0.25
C GLU A 150 -0.63 -10.18 0.11
N THR A 151 -1.19 -9.53 1.14
CA THR A 151 -0.78 -8.20 1.61
C THR A 151 -0.46 -8.21 3.10
N TYR A 152 0.08 -7.11 3.61
CA TYR A 152 0.42 -6.98 5.02
C TYR A 152 -0.80 -7.18 5.93
N GLY A 153 -0.66 -7.99 6.97
CA GLY A 153 -1.74 -8.37 7.88
C GLY A 153 -2.36 -7.22 8.70
N GLY A 154 -1.63 -6.10 8.85
CA GLY A 154 -2.12 -4.91 9.57
C GLY A 154 -2.85 -3.89 8.69
N GLY A 155 -3.10 -4.21 7.42
CA GLY A 155 -3.77 -3.31 6.47
C GLY A 155 -2.82 -2.41 5.69
N ARG A 156 -3.41 -1.60 4.82
CA ARG A 156 -2.71 -0.68 3.92
C ARG A 156 -3.29 0.71 4.02
N TYR A 157 -2.58 1.69 3.48
CA TYR A 157 -2.94 3.09 3.53
C TYR A 157 -3.04 3.68 2.12
N ILE A 158 -3.90 4.67 1.97
CA ILE A 158 -4.00 5.52 0.78
C ILE A 158 -4.01 6.97 1.25
N ASP A 159 -3.15 7.79 0.65
CA ASP A 159 -3.15 9.23 0.86
C ASP A 159 -4.13 9.88 -0.11
N LEU A 160 -4.96 10.77 0.41
CA LEU A 160 -5.99 11.46 -0.33
C LEU A 160 -5.90 12.98 -0.07
N THR A 161 -6.63 13.73 -0.87
CA THR A 161 -6.81 15.18 -0.66
C THR A 161 -8.29 15.51 -0.54
N ILE A 162 -8.60 16.61 0.16
CA ILE A 162 -9.97 17.10 0.30
C ILE A 162 -10.55 17.35 -1.10
N PRO A 163 -11.67 16.71 -1.46
CA PRO A 163 -12.30 16.92 -2.76
C PRO A 163 -13.04 18.27 -2.81
N GLU A 164 -13.19 18.85 -4.00
CA GLU A 164 -13.94 20.09 -4.21
C GLU A 164 -15.46 19.95 -4.03
N GLY A 165 -15.99 18.72 -4.05
CA GLY A 165 -17.43 18.43 -3.99
C GLY A 165 -17.74 17.20 -3.13
N ASP A 166 -18.83 16.55 -3.47
CA ASP A 166 -19.36 15.37 -2.79
C ASP A 166 -18.89 14.03 -3.37
N THR A 167 -17.84 14.06 -4.20
CA THR A 167 -17.25 12.88 -4.82
C THR A 167 -15.76 12.85 -4.57
N ILE A 168 -15.26 11.70 -4.09
CA ILE A 168 -13.83 11.44 -3.93
C ILE A 168 -13.41 10.23 -4.76
N THR A 169 -12.25 10.31 -5.41
CA THR A 169 -11.67 9.17 -6.12
C THR A 169 -10.74 8.42 -5.21
N ILE A 170 -10.97 7.12 -5.04
CA ILE A 170 -10.10 6.20 -4.32
C ILE A 170 -9.45 5.27 -5.34
N ASP A 171 -8.14 5.34 -5.48
CA ASP A 171 -7.34 4.45 -6.33
C ASP A 171 -6.61 3.44 -5.44
N PHE A 172 -7.17 2.24 -5.31
CA PHE A 172 -6.57 1.17 -4.51
C PHE A 172 -5.23 0.68 -5.09
N ASN A 173 -4.93 0.95 -6.36
CA ASN A 173 -3.60 0.67 -6.93
C ASN A 173 -2.49 1.53 -6.28
N LYS A 174 -2.86 2.61 -5.62
CA LYS A 174 -1.95 3.49 -4.85
C LYS A 174 -1.84 3.10 -3.38
N ALA A 175 -2.44 1.97 -2.96
CA ALA A 175 -2.33 1.49 -1.60
C ALA A 175 -0.88 1.06 -1.29
N TYR A 176 -0.37 1.49 -0.13
CA TYR A 176 0.98 1.19 0.34
C TYR A 176 0.98 0.61 1.76
N ASN A 177 2.07 -0.08 2.12
CA ASN A 177 2.24 -0.63 3.46
C ASN A 177 2.70 0.44 4.46
N PRO A 178 2.25 0.39 5.73
CA PRO A 178 2.82 1.18 6.81
C PRO A 178 4.34 1.04 6.90
N TYR A 179 5.07 2.11 7.19
CA TYR A 179 6.54 2.08 7.25
C TYR A 179 7.10 1.15 8.33
N CYS A 180 6.34 0.86 9.41
CA CYS A 180 6.73 -0.09 10.44
C CYS A 180 6.88 -1.54 9.91
N VAL A 181 6.28 -1.86 8.76
CA VAL A 181 6.50 -3.14 8.06
C VAL A 181 7.97 -3.30 7.68
N TYR A 182 8.59 -2.23 7.25
CA TYR A 182 9.97 -2.20 6.75
C TYR A 182 10.99 -1.96 7.87
N ASN A 183 10.61 -1.13 8.87
CA ASN A 183 11.50 -0.75 9.95
C ASN A 183 10.73 -0.45 11.24
N LYS A 184 11.03 -1.19 12.30
CA LYS A 184 10.36 -1.10 13.61
C LYS A 184 10.53 0.26 14.31
N LYS A 185 11.39 1.15 13.81
CA LYS A 185 11.53 2.52 14.35
C LYS A 185 10.31 3.40 14.11
N TYR A 186 9.44 3.03 13.15
CA TYR A 186 8.25 3.81 12.81
C TYR A 186 7.06 3.39 13.66
N SER A 187 6.34 4.39 14.17
CA SER A 187 5.02 4.25 14.76
C SER A 187 3.98 4.43 13.65
N CYS A 188 3.10 3.46 13.49
CA CYS A 188 2.12 3.46 12.40
C CYS A 188 0.70 3.34 12.96
N PRO A 189 -0.25 4.17 12.52
CA PRO A 189 -1.65 4.07 12.92
C PRO A 189 -2.22 2.68 12.69
N LEU A 190 -2.99 2.17 13.64
CA LEU A 190 -3.73 0.91 13.45
C LEU A 190 -5.01 1.18 12.67
N VAL A 191 -5.30 0.32 11.71
CA VAL A 191 -6.53 0.44 10.92
C VAL A 191 -7.76 0.22 11.81
N PRO A 192 -8.69 1.19 11.89
CA PRO A 192 -9.93 1.01 12.63
C PRO A 192 -10.79 -0.13 12.05
N ARG A 193 -11.46 -0.89 12.92
CA ARG A 193 -12.22 -2.09 12.51
C ARG A 193 -13.34 -1.80 11.51
N GLN A 194 -13.93 -0.61 11.55
CA GLN A 194 -14.98 -0.18 10.61
C GLN A 194 -14.43 0.00 9.18
N ASN A 195 -13.12 0.16 9.01
CA ASN A 195 -12.45 0.24 7.72
C ASN A 195 -12.02 -1.14 7.20
N TYR A 196 -12.79 -2.18 7.49
CA TYR A 196 -12.60 -3.51 6.93
C TYR A 196 -13.54 -3.77 5.74
N LEU A 197 -12.94 -3.96 4.56
CA LEU A 197 -13.64 -4.36 3.34
C LEU A 197 -13.77 -5.89 3.30
N ARG A 198 -15.01 -6.39 3.28
CA ARG A 198 -15.30 -7.83 3.10
C ARG A 198 -15.20 -8.23 1.63
N THR A 199 -14.06 -7.95 1.03
CA THR A 199 -13.73 -8.30 -0.34
C THR A 199 -12.21 -8.28 -0.50
N SER A 200 -11.68 -9.02 -1.46
CA SER A 200 -10.25 -9.02 -1.77
C SER A 200 -9.88 -7.84 -2.66
N VAL A 201 -9.00 -6.96 -2.20
CA VAL A 201 -8.49 -5.82 -2.96
C VAL A 201 -7.09 -6.16 -3.50
N ARG A 202 -7.05 -6.81 -4.67
CA ARG A 202 -5.80 -7.19 -5.35
C ARG A 202 -5.25 -6.04 -6.20
N ALA A 203 -4.99 -4.92 -5.55
CA ALA A 203 -4.40 -3.71 -6.12
C ALA A 203 -3.42 -3.09 -5.12
N GLY A 204 -2.47 -2.30 -5.57
CA GLY A 204 -1.45 -1.66 -4.75
C GLY A 204 -0.32 -2.61 -4.34
N VAL A 205 0.35 -2.29 -3.23
CA VAL A 205 1.52 -3.03 -2.74
C VAL A 205 1.12 -4.36 -2.10
N LYS A 206 1.93 -5.40 -2.32
CA LYS A 206 1.81 -6.71 -1.68
C LYS A 206 2.58 -6.77 -0.34
N ALA A 207 2.52 -7.91 0.33
CA ALA A 207 3.25 -8.14 1.56
C ALA A 207 4.76 -8.02 1.33
N PHE A 208 5.43 -7.33 2.25
CA PHE A 208 6.90 -7.29 2.27
C PHE A 208 7.41 -8.50 3.04
N VAL A 209 8.09 -9.40 2.34
CA VAL A 209 8.71 -10.58 2.95
C VAL A 209 10.13 -10.18 3.40
N LYS A 210 10.39 -10.33 4.70
CA LYS A 210 11.76 -10.25 5.25
C LYS A 210 12.32 -11.66 5.26
N ASP A 211 13.45 -11.88 4.60
CA ASP A 211 14.26 -13.07 4.85
C ASP A 211 15.04 -12.92 6.16
#